data_30495ad5e6c345d07cc0c7e0a8964370
#
_entry.id   30495ad5e6c345d07cc0c7e0a8964370
#
_cell.length_a   1.000
_cell.length_b   1.000
_cell.length_c   1.000
_cell.angle_alpha   90.00
_cell.angle_beta   90.00
_cell.angle_gamma   90.00
#
_symmetry.space_group_name_H-M   'P 1'
#
loop_
_entity.id
_entity.type
_entity.pdbx_description
1 polymer ?
#
loop_
_entity_poly.entity_id
_entity_poly.type
_entity_poly.pdbx_seq_one_letter_code
_entity_poly.pdbx_strand_id
1 'polypeptide(L)' 'MSDGADRARLPRCHHCEDVIGVFEPVVLETQSGPYETSLIVDPWVAESRDPCYHRACYAVRRGECD' A
#
# COMPACT_ATOMS: atom_id res chain seq x y z
N MET A 1 13.93 -18.13 7.73
CA MET A 1 14.41 -17.46 6.85
C MET A 1 13.51 -17.06 5.83
N SER A 2 12.88 -17.91 5.12
CA SER A 2 12.00 -17.48 4.06
C SER A 2 10.83 -16.71 4.55
N ASP A 3 10.37 -16.99 5.75
CA ASP A 3 9.23 -16.22 6.26
C ASP A 3 9.54 -14.76 6.36
N GLY A 4 10.71 -14.45 6.85
CA GLY A 4 11.09 -13.06 6.98
C GLY A 4 11.19 -12.39 5.63
N ALA A 5 11.68 -13.11 4.64
CA ALA A 5 11.82 -12.54 3.32
C ALA A 5 10.46 -12.24 2.72
N ASP A 6 9.51 -13.13 2.92
CA ASP A 6 8.17 -12.89 2.38
C ASP A 6 7.53 -11.67 3.02
N ARG A 7 7.67 -11.53 4.31
CA ARG A 7 7.12 -10.38 4.97
C ARG A 7 7.79 -9.11 4.53
N ALA A 8 9.09 -9.19 4.30
CA ALA A 8 9.83 -8.01 3.90
C ALA A 8 9.38 -7.50 2.54
N ARG A 9 8.75 -8.36 1.76
CA ARG A 9 8.29 -7.93 0.44
C ARG A 9 6.99 -7.18 0.45
N LEU A 10 6.24 -7.28 1.53
CA LEU A 10 4.99 -6.55 1.60
C LEU A 10 5.26 -5.09 1.85
N PRO A 11 4.53 -4.21 1.18
CA PRO A 11 4.72 -2.78 1.38
C PRO A 11 4.13 -2.34 2.70
N ARG A 12 4.59 -1.21 3.17
CA ARG A 12 4.06 -0.63 4.40
C ARG A 12 3.34 0.65 4.07
N CYS A 13 2.24 0.86 4.78
CA CYS A 13 1.47 2.07 4.64
C CYS A 13 2.28 3.27 5.14
N HIS A 14 2.33 4.31 4.35
CA HIS A 14 3.08 5.51 4.75
C HIS A 14 2.35 6.32 5.80
N HIS A 15 1.11 5.97 6.10
CA HIS A 15 0.34 6.69 7.10
C HIS A 15 0.43 6.02 8.47
N CYS A 16 0.11 4.73 8.54
CA CYS A 16 0.10 4.03 9.81
C CYS A 16 1.30 3.13 10.01
N GLU A 17 2.10 2.92 8.97
CA GLU A 17 3.33 2.13 9.00
C GLU A 17 3.09 0.64 9.20
N ASP A 18 1.85 0.21 9.07
CA ASP A 18 1.55 -1.21 9.12
C ASP A 18 1.72 -1.83 7.75
N VAL A 19 1.95 -3.12 7.76
CA VAL A 19 2.10 -3.87 6.52
C VAL A 19 0.76 -3.94 5.80
N ILE A 20 0.81 -3.82 4.48
CA ILE A 20 -0.38 -3.94 3.66
C ILE A 20 -0.44 -5.36 3.11
N GLY A 21 -1.51 -6.08 3.45
CA GLY A 21 -1.66 -7.46 3.02
C GLY A 21 -2.04 -7.57 1.56
N VAL A 22 -1.89 -8.78 1.01
CA VAL A 22 -2.12 -8.98 -0.43
C VAL A 22 -3.57 -8.78 -0.83
N PHE A 23 -4.50 -9.02 0.08
CA PHE A 23 -5.91 -8.85 -0.23
C PHE A 23 -6.47 -7.51 0.20
N GLU A 24 -5.64 -6.69 0.82
CA GLU A 24 -6.12 -5.39 1.30
C GLU A 24 -6.05 -4.37 0.18
N PRO A 25 -7.04 -3.48 0.11
CA PRO A 25 -6.98 -2.40 -0.88
C PRO A 25 -5.83 -1.47 -0.57
N VAL A 26 -5.09 -1.11 -1.59
CA VAL A 26 -3.93 -0.23 -1.45
C VAL A 26 -4.07 0.92 -2.43
N VAL A 27 -3.65 2.10 -2.01
CA VAL A 27 -3.61 3.26 -2.87
C VAL A 27 -2.16 3.64 -3.06
N LEU A 28 -1.74 3.70 -4.32
CA LEU A 28 -0.39 4.07 -4.68
C LEU A 28 -0.42 5.51 -5.16
N GLU A 29 0.43 6.34 -4.60
CA GLU A 29 0.45 7.74 -5.00
C GLU A 29 1.50 7.92 -6.09
N THR A 30 1.06 7.92 -7.33
CA THR A 30 1.97 8.01 -8.47
C THR A 30 1.99 9.43 -9.01
N GLN A 31 2.87 9.65 -9.96
CA GLN A 31 2.95 10.96 -10.60
C GLN A 31 1.67 11.30 -11.34
N SER A 32 0.97 10.27 -11.80
CA SER A 32 -0.28 10.49 -12.50
C SER A 32 -1.46 10.65 -11.55
N GLY A 33 -1.24 10.48 -10.27
CA GLY A 33 -2.29 10.57 -9.28
C GLY A 33 -2.42 9.29 -8.51
N PRO A 34 -3.43 9.19 -7.65
CA PRO A 34 -3.62 7.98 -6.86
C PRO A 34 -4.09 6.82 -7.73
N TYR A 35 -3.55 5.65 -7.45
CA TYR A 35 -3.90 4.44 -8.18
C TYR A 35 -4.33 3.40 -7.16
N GLU A 36 -5.58 3.02 -7.21
CA GLU A 36 -6.16 2.09 -6.24
C GLU A 36 -6.15 0.68 -6.80
N THR A 37 -5.57 -0.24 -6.04
CA THR A 37 -5.46 -1.62 -6.48
C THR A 37 -5.24 -2.51 -5.25
N SER A 38 -4.69 -3.69 -5.48
CA SER A 38 -4.29 -4.58 -4.39
C SER A 38 -3.11 -5.39 -4.88
N LEU A 39 -2.40 -6.01 -3.95
CA LEU A 39 -1.23 -6.79 -4.32
C LEU A 39 -1.60 -8.07 -5.06
N ILE A 40 -2.80 -8.57 -4.85
CA ILE A 40 -3.23 -9.76 -5.56
C ILE A 40 -3.47 -9.45 -7.03
N VAL A 41 -3.87 -8.22 -7.32
CA VAL A 41 -4.10 -7.79 -8.70
C VAL A 41 -2.80 -7.31 -9.33
N ASP A 42 -2.07 -6.48 -8.60
CA ASP A 42 -0.83 -5.88 -9.10
C ASP A 42 0.31 -6.17 -8.13
N PRO A 43 0.90 -7.37 -8.21
CA PRO A 43 1.97 -7.72 -7.26
C PRO A 43 3.17 -6.80 -7.32
N TRP A 44 3.38 -6.11 -8.45
CA TRP A 44 4.52 -5.22 -8.59
C TRP A 44 4.47 -4.04 -7.62
N VAL A 45 3.31 -3.80 -7.02
CA VAL A 45 3.17 -2.70 -6.06
C VAL A 45 4.13 -2.87 -4.89
N ALA A 46 4.39 -4.12 -4.51
CA ALA A 46 5.27 -4.37 -3.38
C ALA A 46 6.70 -3.89 -3.65
N GLU A 47 7.06 -3.78 -4.93
CA GLU A 47 8.41 -3.35 -5.29
C GLU A 47 8.42 -1.92 -5.81
N SER A 48 7.29 -1.28 -5.80
CA SER A 48 7.20 0.09 -6.28
C SER A 48 7.86 1.04 -5.29
N ARG A 49 8.43 2.11 -5.80
CA ARG A 49 9.02 3.13 -4.94
C ARG A 49 8.04 4.21 -4.58
N ASP A 50 6.88 4.19 -5.20
CA ASP A 50 5.87 5.19 -4.88
C ASP A 50 5.28 4.92 -3.51
N PRO A 51 4.90 5.97 -2.77
CA PRO A 51 4.27 5.77 -1.48
C PRO A 51 2.95 5.03 -1.63
N CYS A 52 2.71 4.09 -0.74
CA CYS A 52 1.46 3.36 -0.76
C CYS A 52 0.79 3.46 0.60
N TYR A 53 -0.52 3.34 0.59
CA TYR A 53 -1.33 3.53 1.78
C TYR A 53 -2.46 2.51 1.78
N HIS A 54 -2.91 2.15 2.99
CA HIS A 54 -4.19 1.47 3.08
C HIS A 54 -5.24 2.44 2.54
N ARG A 55 -6.27 1.90 1.92
CA ARG A 55 -7.30 2.76 1.35
C ARG A 55 -7.90 3.69 2.41
N ALA A 56 -8.21 3.13 3.57
CA ALA A 56 -8.77 3.94 4.63
C ALA A 56 -7.81 5.01 5.12
N CYS A 57 -6.53 4.65 5.20
CA CYS A 57 -5.52 5.60 5.63
C CYS A 57 -5.34 6.72 4.62
N TYR A 58 -5.45 6.40 3.36
CA TYR A 58 -5.32 7.40 2.33
C TYR A 58 -6.47 8.41 2.41
N ALA A 59 -7.66 7.92 2.69
CA ALA A 59 -8.80 8.81 2.83
C ALA A 59 -8.60 9.78 4.01
N VAL A 60 -8.10 9.24 5.12
CA VAL A 60 -7.83 10.08 6.28
C VAL A 60 -6.76 11.12 5.96
N ARG A 61 -5.71 10.68 5.27
CA ARG A 61 -4.61 11.56 4.92
C ARG A 61 -5.07 12.71 4.05
N ARG A 62 -6.03 12.43 3.19
CA ARG A 62 -6.58 13.47 2.31
C ARG A 62 -7.58 14.37 3.00
N GLY A 63 -7.95 14.03 4.23
CA GLY A 63 -8.91 14.84 4.96
C GLY A 63 -10.34 14.56 4.58
N GLU A 64 -10.61 13.46 3.91
CA GLU A 64 -11.95 13.15 3.49
C GLU A 64 -12.75 12.46 4.55
N CYS A 65 -12.06 11.81 5.45
CA CYS A 65 -12.73 11.07 6.49
C CYS A 65 -12.73 11.90 7.76
N ASP A 66 -13.82 12.01 8.37
CA ASP A 66 -13.87 12.80 9.59
C ASP A 66 -13.96 11.97 10.80
#